data_72d1ae300e5ba7375b6320940a50fcad
#
_entry.id   72d1ae300e5ba7375b6320940a50fcad
#
_cell.length_a   1.000
_cell.length_b   1.000
_cell.length_c   1.000
_cell.angle_alpha   90.00
_cell.angle_beta   90.00
_cell.angle_gamma   90.00
#
_symmetry.space_group_name_H-M   'P 1'
#
loop_
_entity.id
_entity.type
_entity.pdbx_description
1 polymer ?
#
loop_
_entity_poly.entity_id
_entity_poly.type
_entity_poly.pdbx_seq_one_letter_code
_entity_poly.pdbx_strand_id
1 'polypeptide(L)'
;MKKFFLSLCIAAAALMTACSQAPAEATAPKANNIETILKNLHDPKTNQVIVVCHRGDWRNYPENSIPAIESVIKMGADMVEIDIQLTKDSVLVLSHDRTINRCTTGKGNINEMTYEEIQQYYLKTAHGTRSSLDLKMPTLEEALAVCKDRITVNLDKGYDYYDLVLEITEKLGVTDQVLIKGSKPVAEVQAKMAEHKNNLLYMPVITPTNEKHKPLFEDYLAEKPQLAYEICFDEINPTVESAVKRVLESGSKLWVNTLWNSLCGGLSDDIAFETSAAEVYGKIVDMGTTIIQTDRP
;
A
#
# COMPACT_ATOMS: atom_id res chain seq x y z
N MET A 1 -52.93 63.46 -44.05
CA MET A 1 -52.69 62.10 -44.56
C MET A 1 -51.33 61.62 -44.03
N LYS A 2 -51.31 60.87 -42.92
CA LYS A 2 -50.10 60.38 -42.31
C LYS A 2 -50.02 58.87 -42.56
N LYS A 3 -49.00 58.46 -43.30
CA LYS A 3 -48.70 57.01 -43.51
C LYS A 3 -47.90 56.49 -42.36
N PHE A 4 -48.46 55.49 -41.70
CA PHE A 4 -47.73 54.70 -40.69
C PHE A 4 -46.96 53.56 -41.38
N PHE A 5 -45.64 53.50 -41.17
CA PHE A 5 -44.80 52.34 -41.52
C PHE A 5 -44.74 51.42 -40.33
N LEU A 6 -45.19 50.20 -40.52
CA LEU A 6 -45.08 49.13 -39.53
C LEU A 6 -43.81 48.37 -39.82
N SER A 7 -42.78 48.46 -38.91
CA SER A 7 -41.57 47.73 -39.00
C SER A 7 -41.76 46.37 -38.26
N LEU A 8 -41.62 45.29 -39.00
CA LEU A 8 -41.72 43.93 -38.53
C LEU A 8 -40.34 43.50 -38.05
N CYS A 9 -40.11 43.44 -36.72
CA CYS A 9 -38.92 42.83 -36.13
C CYS A 9 -39.11 41.30 -36.02
N ILE A 10 -38.41 40.58 -36.88
CA ILE A 10 -38.30 39.14 -36.77
C ILE A 10 -37.19 38.81 -35.69
N ALA A 11 -37.60 38.41 -34.54
CA ALA A 11 -36.67 37.88 -33.51
C ALA A 11 -36.39 36.41 -33.83
N ALA A 12 -35.18 36.10 -34.28
CA ALA A 12 -34.69 34.75 -34.40
C ALA A 12 -34.31 34.24 -33.00
N ALA A 13 -35.14 33.41 -32.42
CA ALA A 13 -34.81 32.66 -31.21
C ALA A 13 -33.89 31.48 -31.58
N ALA A 14 -32.59 31.63 -31.33
CA ALA A 14 -31.65 30.51 -31.37
C ALA A 14 -31.91 29.62 -30.16
N LEU A 15 -32.51 28.44 -30.36
CA LEU A 15 -32.55 27.38 -29.36
C LEU A 15 -31.12 26.84 -29.16
N MET A 16 -30.49 27.26 -28.10
CA MET A 16 -29.32 26.54 -27.58
C MET A 16 -29.81 25.28 -26.88
N THR A 17 -29.78 24.14 -27.55
CA THR A 17 -29.86 22.83 -26.94
C THR A 17 -28.53 22.59 -26.21
N ALA A 18 -28.48 22.96 -24.93
CA ALA A 18 -27.46 22.50 -24.05
C ALA A 18 -27.66 20.98 -23.86
N CYS A 19 -26.85 20.16 -24.52
CA CYS A 19 -26.68 18.77 -24.16
C CYS A 19 -26.07 18.72 -22.74
N SER A 20 -26.91 18.62 -21.72
CA SER A 20 -26.49 18.19 -20.41
C SER A 20 -26.16 16.70 -20.52
N GLN A 21 -24.90 16.37 -20.81
CA GLN A 21 -24.41 15.05 -20.49
C GLN A 21 -24.50 14.91 -18.96
N ALA A 22 -25.42 14.07 -18.50
CA ALA A 22 -25.40 13.63 -17.11
C ALA A 22 -23.99 13.11 -16.80
N PRO A 23 -23.40 13.44 -15.64
CA PRO A 23 -22.14 12.85 -15.26
C PRO A 23 -22.34 11.33 -15.28
N ALA A 24 -21.44 10.63 -15.98
CA ALA A 24 -21.43 9.17 -15.96
C ALA A 24 -21.46 8.76 -14.48
N GLU A 25 -22.47 8.01 -14.08
CA GLU A 25 -22.48 7.36 -12.76
C GLU A 25 -21.16 6.60 -12.65
N ALA A 26 -20.29 7.06 -11.77
CA ALA A 26 -19.10 6.33 -11.40
C ALA A 26 -19.63 4.99 -10.84
N THR A 27 -19.52 3.93 -11.62
CA THR A 27 -19.82 2.59 -11.15
C THR A 27 -18.95 2.38 -9.92
N ALA A 28 -19.59 2.09 -8.76
CA ALA A 28 -18.87 1.77 -7.55
C ALA A 28 -17.80 0.71 -7.86
N PRO A 29 -16.55 0.88 -7.40
CA PRO A 29 -15.51 -0.09 -7.67
C PRO A 29 -16.00 -1.46 -7.22
N LYS A 30 -15.88 -2.43 -8.11
CA LYS A 30 -16.27 -3.81 -7.82
C LYS A 30 -15.31 -4.30 -6.74
N ALA A 31 -15.81 -4.60 -5.54
CA ALA A 31 -15.01 -5.16 -4.48
C ALA A 31 -14.23 -6.36 -5.04
N ASN A 32 -12.89 -6.30 -4.97
CA ASN A 32 -12.06 -7.41 -5.42
C ASN A 32 -12.36 -8.63 -4.53
N ASN A 33 -12.55 -9.79 -5.14
CA ASN A 33 -12.66 -11.05 -4.42
C ASN A 33 -11.25 -11.46 -3.99
N ILE A 34 -11.06 -11.85 -2.73
CA ILE A 34 -9.77 -12.30 -2.20
C ILE A 34 -9.12 -13.41 -3.03
N GLU A 35 -9.90 -14.36 -3.57
CA GLU A 35 -9.41 -15.40 -4.45
C GLU A 35 -8.77 -14.84 -5.72
N THR A 36 -9.36 -13.78 -6.29
CA THR A 36 -8.82 -13.09 -7.46
C THR A 36 -7.54 -12.33 -7.11
N ILE A 37 -7.49 -11.68 -5.96
CA ILE A 37 -6.31 -10.97 -5.47
C ILE A 37 -5.16 -11.98 -5.28
N LEU A 38 -5.39 -13.06 -4.55
CA LEU A 38 -4.39 -14.11 -4.31
C LEU A 38 -3.92 -14.76 -5.62
N LYS A 39 -4.85 -15.05 -6.54
CA LYS A 39 -4.50 -15.54 -7.86
C LYS A 39 -3.56 -14.58 -8.60
N ASN A 40 -3.89 -13.29 -8.65
CA ASN A 40 -3.06 -12.29 -9.30
C ASN A 40 -1.72 -12.10 -8.58
N LEU A 41 -1.70 -12.18 -7.26
CA LEU A 41 -0.48 -12.08 -6.47
C LEU A 41 0.49 -13.24 -6.79
N HIS A 42 -0.01 -14.45 -6.94
CA HIS A 42 0.80 -15.65 -7.21
C HIS A 42 1.05 -15.94 -8.69
N ASP A 43 0.30 -15.35 -9.62
CA ASP A 43 0.52 -15.54 -11.06
C ASP A 43 1.64 -14.64 -11.59
N PRO A 44 2.84 -15.18 -11.90
CA PRO A 44 3.95 -14.36 -12.41
C PRO A 44 3.71 -13.79 -13.81
N LYS A 45 2.66 -14.23 -14.49
CA LYS A 45 2.32 -13.81 -15.87
C LYS A 45 1.17 -12.81 -15.91
N THR A 46 0.58 -12.47 -14.78
CA THR A 46 -0.50 -11.48 -14.74
C THR A 46 0.02 -10.10 -15.13
N ASN A 47 -0.77 -9.40 -15.95
CA ASN A 47 -0.55 -8.00 -16.28
C ASN A 47 -1.42 -7.07 -15.40
N GLN A 48 -2.16 -7.64 -14.44
CA GLN A 48 -2.95 -6.86 -13.50
C GLN A 48 -2.01 -6.19 -12.50
N VAL A 49 -2.16 -4.89 -12.35
CA VAL A 49 -1.45 -4.14 -11.32
C VAL A 49 -2.15 -4.35 -9.99
N ILE A 50 -1.39 -4.76 -8.99
CA ILE A 50 -1.82 -4.89 -7.60
C ILE A 50 -1.59 -3.53 -6.93
N VAL A 51 -2.65 -2.92 -6.43
CA VAL A 51 -2.60 -1.63 -5.73
C VAL A 51 -2.47 -1.88 -4.23
N VAL A 52 -1.38 -1.35 -3.65
CA VAL A 52 -1.07 -1.45 -2.22
C VAL A 52 -1.23 -0.09 -1.57
N CYS A 53 -2.08 0.00 -0.56
CA CYS A 53 -2.36 1.25 0.14
C CYS A 53 -1.49 1.37 1.38
N HIS A 54 -0.53 2.30 1.36
CA HIS A 54 0.42 2.57 2.44
C HIS A 54 -0.28 3.07 3.70
N ARG A 55 -0.18 2.31 4.81
CA ARG A 55 -0.84 2.59 6.11
C ARG A 55 -2.36 2.74 6.03
N GLY A 56 -3.01 2.15 4.99
CA GLY A 56 -4.41 2.35 4.68
C GLY A 56 -4.71 3.73 4.09
N ASP A 57 -5.96 4.18 4.19
CA ASP A 57 -6.39 5.52 3.74
C ASP A 57 -6.04 6.60 4.78
N TRP A 58 -4.75 6.82 5.01
CA TRP A 58 -4.27 7.75 6.03
C TRP A 58 -4.53 9.23 5.73
N ARG A 59 -4.91 9.55 4.50
CA ARG A 59 -5.28 10.92 4.12
C ARG A 59 -6.64 11.32 4.68
N ASN A 60 -7.54 10.37 4.83
CA ASN A 60 -8.90 10.58 5.33
C ASN A 60 -9.09 10.11 6.78
N TYR A 61 -8.27 9.16 7.25
CA TYR A 61 -8.32 8.58 8.59
C TYR A 61 -6.94 8.61 9.25
N PRO A 62 -6.82 8.40 10.57
CA PRO A 62 -5.52 8.13 11.18
C PRO A 62 -4.82 6.96 10.48
N GLU A 63 -3.51 7.09 10.20
CA GLU A 63 -2.70 6.02 9.65
C GLU A 63 -2.76 4.76 10.53
N ASN A 64 -2.62 3.56 9.93
CA ASN A 64 -2.59 2.32 10.68
C ASN A 64 -3.83 2.12 11.60
N SER A 65 -5.00 2.57 11.17
CA SER A 65 -6.25 2.43 11.91
C SER A 65 -7.27 1.55 11.20
N ILE A 66 -8.19 0.97 11.95
CA ILE A 66 -9.26 0.13 11.39
C ILE A 66 -10.09 0.88 10.34
N PRO A 67 -10.53 2.15 10.55
CA PRO A 67 -11.24 2.89 9.51
C PRO A 67 -10.41 3.15 8.25
N ALA A 68 -9.09 3.35 8.36
CA ALA A 68 -8.21 3.51 7.21
C ALA A 68 -8.14 2.21 6.37
N ILE A 69 -8.08 1.05 7.03
CA ILE A 69 -8.13 -0.27 6.39
C ILE A 69 -9.50 -0.50 5.73
N GLU A 70 -10.58 -0.25 6.44
CA GLU A 70 -11.95 -0.39 5.91
C GLU A 70 -12.19 0.51 4.69
N SER A 71 -11.60 1.70 4.67
CA SER A 71 -11.74 2.63 3.55
C SER A 71 -11.10 2.07 2.29
N VAL A 72 -9.87 1.57 2.34
CA VAL A 72 -9.18 1.01 1.16
C VAL A 72 -9.82 -0.28 0.66
N ILE A 73 -10.39 -1.09 1.55
CA ILE A 73 -11.20 -2.25 1.16
C ILE A 73 -12.42 -1.79 0.35
N LYS A 74 -13.12 -0.73 0.79
CA LYS A 74 -14.26 -0.16 0.07
C LYS A 74 -13.89 0.47 -1.27
N MET A 75 -12.67 1.01 -1.40
CA MET A 75 -12.13 1.51 -2.66
C MET A 75 -11.83 0.38 -3.65
N GLY A 76 -11.76 -0.88 -3.20
CA GLY A 76 -11.44 -2.04 -4.04
C GLY A 76 -9.94 -2.26 -4.22
N ALA A 77 -9.12 -1.80 -3.28
CA ALA A 77 -7.69 -2.06 -3.26
C ALA A 77 -7.39 -3.56 -3.12
N ASP A 78 -6.22 -3.99 -3.61
CA ASP A 78 -5.81 -5.40 -3.57
C ASP A 78 -5.04 -5.74 -2.31
N MET A 79 -4.29 -4.78 -1.76
CA MET A 79 -3.45 -4.96 -0.59
C MET A 79 -3.43 -3.69 0.27
N VAL A 80 -3.41 -3.86 1.57
CA VAL A 80 -3.09 -2.79 2.52
C VAL A 80 -1.71 -3.05 3.11
N GLU A 81 -0.90 -2.02 3.17
CA GLU A 81 0.35 -2.06 3.94
C GLU A 81 0.10 -1.44 5.31
N ILE A 82 0.61 -2.08 6.35
CA ILE A 82 0.53 -1.64 7.75
C ILE A 82 1.83 -1.93 8.48
N ASP A 83 2.14 -1.06 9.44
CA ASP A 83 3.33 -1.17 10.29
C ASP A 83 3.01 -1.77 11.65
N ILE A 84 3.95 -2.52 12.23
CA ILE A 84 3.77 -3.11 13.56
C ILE A 84 4.89 -2.76 14.54
N GLN A 85 4.53 -2.68 15.80
CA GLN A 85 5.45 -2.55 16.94
C GLN A 85 5.01 -3.47 18.08
N LEU A 86 5.95 -3.88 18.92
CA LEU A 86 5.69 -4.74 20.07
C LEU A 86 5.63 -3.93 21.35
N THR A 87 4.56 -4.10 22.12
CA THR A 87 4.38 -3.49 23.45
C THR A 87 5.20 -4.24 24.52
N LYS A 88 5.32 -3.65 25.70
CA LYS A 88 6.00 -4.24 26.87
C LYS A 88 5.42 -5.60 27.30
N ASP A 89 4.12 -5.77 27.15
CA ASP A 89 3.38 -7.00 27.46
C ASP A 89 3.16 -7.92 26.24
N SER A 90 4.02 -7.76 25.21
CA SER A 90 4.09 -8.63 24.03
C SER A 90 2.84 -8.62 23.14
N VAL A 91 2.12 -7.51 23.07
CA VAL A 91 1.03 -7.29 22.12
C VAL A 91 1.58 -6.59 20.88
N LEU A 92 1.32 -7.12 19.68
CA LEU A 92 1.61 -6.43 18.42
C LEU A 92 0.53 -5.40 18.14
N VAL A 93 0.93 -4.13 18.06
CA VAL A 93 0.05 -2.97 17.76
C VAL A 93 0.44 -2.34 16.43
N LEU A 94 -0.53 -1.66 15.79
CA LEU A 94 -0.26 -0.96 14.54
C LEU A 94 0.39 0.40 14.79
N SER A 95 1.64 0.55 14.42
CA SER A 95 2.37 1.82 14.50
C SER A 95 3.63 1.80 13.63
N HIS A 96 3.85 2.87 12.86
CA HIS A 96 5.10 3.08 12.15
C HIS A 96 6.25 3.43 13.11
N ASP A 97 6.01 4.38 14.00
CA ASP A 97 7.02 4.90 14.92
C ASP A 97 7.20 3.97 16.13
N ARG A 98 8.38 3.96 16.71
CA ARG A 98 8.65 3.29 17.99
C ARG A 98 8.00 3.99 19.19
N THR A 99 7.47 5.19 18.99
CA THR A 99 6.79 5.99 20.02
C THR A 99 5.37 6.29 19.59
N ILE A 100 4.49 6.50 20.57
CA ILE A 100 3.11 6.91 20.33
C ILE A 100 2.95 8.41 20.06
N ASN A 101 4.04 9.21 20.08
CA ASN A 101 4.00 10.66 20.17
C ASN A 101 3.36 11.34 18.96
N ARG A 102 3.68 10.87 17.74
CA ARG A 102 3.19 11.49 16.51
C ARG A 102 1.75 11.09 16.24
N CYS A 103 1.44 9.81 16.35
CA CYS A 103 0.16 9.25 15.94
C CYS A 103 -0.92 9.25 17.00
N THR A 104 -0.59 9.57 18.28
CA THR A 104 -1.57 9.60 19.38
C THR A 104 -1.51 10.89 20.18
N THR A 105 -2.50 11.07 21.07
CA THR A 105 -2.54 12.18 22.04
C THR A 105 -1.56 12.00 23.21
N GLY A 106 -0.92 10.81 23.31
CA GLY A 106 0.02 10.47 24.37
C GLY A 106 1.47 10.70 23.99
N LYS A 107 2.36 10.28 24.91
CA LYS A 107 3.82 10.23 24.71
C LYS A 107 4.39 9.00 25.39
N GLY A 108 5.39 8.40 24.78
CA GLY A 108 6.10 7.24 25.33
C GLY A 108 6.60 6.30 24.25
N ASN A 109 7.51 5.39 24.63
CA ASN A 109 8.00 4.32 23.79
C ASN A 109 7.04 3.13 23.87
N ILE A 110 6.64 2.58 22.74
CA ILE A 110 5.67 1.48 22.68
C ILE A 110 6.18 0.25 23.45
N ASN A 111 7.46 -0.10 23.30
CA ASN A 111 8.08 -1.25 23.98
C ASN A 111 8.27 -1.07 25.50
N GLU A 112 8.02 0.11 26.06
CA GLU A 112 8.06 0.41 27.48
C GLU A 112 6.65 0.49 28.12
N MET A 113 5.60 0.46 27.29
CA MET A 113 4.21 0.58 27.67
C MET A 113 3.45 -0.71 27.45
N THR A 114 2.52 -1.05 28.36
CA THR A 114 1.54 -2.10 28.12
C THR A 114 0.49 -1.67 27.10
N TYR A 115 -0.21 -2.62 26.49
CA TYR A 115 -1.31 -2.31 25.60
C TYR A 115 -2.40 -1.50 26.29
N GLU A 116 -2.73 -1.82 27.55
CA GLU A 116 -3.72 -1.09 28.36
C GLU A 116 -3.31 0.38 28.58
N GLU A 117 -2.03 0.64 28.84
CA GLU A 117 -1.51 2.02 28.97
C GLU A 117 -1.63 2.80 27.64
N ILE A 118 -1.35 2.15 26.50
CA ILE A 118 -1.49 2.78 25.18
C ILE A 118 -2.96 3.10 24.87
N GLN A 119 -3.90 2.27 25.30
CA GLN A 119 -5.34 2.45 25.11
C GLN A 119 -5.92 3.68 25.84
N GLN A 120 -5.17 4.34 26.75
CA GLN A 120 -5.58 5.60 27.34
C GLN A 120 -5.57 6.76 26.33
N TYR A 121 -4.80 6.65 25.24
CA TYR A 121 -4.59 7.71 24.27
C TYR A 121 -5.41 7.49 22.99
N TYR A 122 -5.73 8.60 22.30
CA TYR A 122 -6.51 8.58 21.06
C TYR A 122 -5.62 8.82 19.86
N LEU A 123 -5.96 8.19 18.73
CA LEU A 123 -5.26 8.42 17.48
C LEU A 123 -5.47 9.85 16.96
N LYS A 124 -4.45 10.36 16.29
CA LYS A 124 -4.44 11.65 15.59
C LYS A 124 -4.53 11.43 14.08
N THR A 125 -5.16 12.38 13.40
CA THR A 125 -5.13 12.48 11.94
C THR A 125 -3.73 12.86 11.44
N ALA A 126 -3.50 12.77 10.14
CA ALA A 126 -2.25 13.23 9.51
C ALA A 126 -1.86 14.67 9.83
N HIS A 127 -2.85 15.52 10.14
CA HIS A 127 -2.63 16.91 10.55
C HIS A 127 -2.26 17.08 12.04
N GLY A 128 -2.07 15.99 12.78
CA GLY A 128 -1.65 16.00 14.18
C GLY A 128 -2.77 16.34 15.17
N THR A 129 -4.02 16.41 14.75
CA THR A 129 -5.20 16.64 15.61
C THR A 129 -5.84 15.32 16.02
N ARG A 130 -6.40 15.26 17.24
CA ARG A 130 -7.17 14.09 17.68
C ARG A 130 -8.29 13.80 16.68
N SER A 131 -8.45 12.54 16.32
CA SER A 131 -9.58 12.10 15.50
C SER A 131 -10.91 12.31 16.22
N SER A 132 -11.90 12.81 15.51
CA SER A 132 -13.27 12.95 16.03
C SER A 132 -13.97 11.61 16.26
N LEU A 133 -13.42 10.51 15.76
CA LEU A 133 -13.97 9.17 15.88
C LEU A 133 -13.54 8.45 17.17
N ASP A 134 -12.81 9.13 18.06
CA ASP A 134 -12.31 8.56 19.32
C ASP A 134 -11.56 7.22 19.17
N LEU A 135 -10.79 7.12 18.09
CA LEU A 135 -10.08 5.90 17.72
C LEU A 135 -8.89 5.64 18.64
N LYS A 136 -8.65 4.37 18.88
CA LYS A 136 -7.52 3.84 19.64
C LYS A 136 -6.56 3.10 18.72
N MET A 137 -5.31 2.92 19.17
CA MET A 137 -4.32 2.12 18.45
C MET A 137 -4.79 0.66 18.41
N PRO A 138 -5.01 0.06 17.21
CA PRO A 138 -5.46 -1.31 17.13
C PRO A 138 -4.30 -2.30 17.29
N THR A 139 -4.63 -3.52 17.64
CA THR A 139 -3.71 -4.66 17.58
C THR A 139 -3.61 -5.19 16.15
N LEU A 140 -2.53 -5.95 15.87
CA LEU A 140 -2.40 -6.69 14.62
C LEU A 140 -3.56 -7.70 14.43
N GLU A 141 -3.96 -8.38 15.51
CA GLU A 141 -5.05 -9.35 15.45
C GLU A 141 -6.38 -8.70 15.03
N GLU A 142 -6.71 -7.53 15.58
CA GLU A 142 -7.89 -6.76 15.19
C GLU A 142 -7.83 -6.34 13.72
N ALA A 143 -6.68 -5.86 13.26
CA ALA A 143 -6.49 -5.45 11.87
C ALA A 143 -6.61 -6.63 10.89
N LEU A 144 -5.96 -7.75 11.19
CA LEU A 144 -6.03 -8.94 10.34
C LEU A 144 -7.44 -9.57 10.32
N ALA A 145 -8.18 -9.49 11.43
CA ALA A 145 -9.57 -9.94 11.47
C ALA A 145 -10.47 -9.12 10.52
N VAL A 146 -10.21 -7.81 10.37
CA VAL A 146 -10.90 -6.95 9.39
C VAL A 146 -10.49 -7.27 7.95
N CYS A 147 -9.22 -7.61 7.72
CA CYS A 147 -8.70 -7.92 6.38
C CYS A 147 -9.10 -9.32 5.89
N LYS A 148 -9.43 -10.24 6.80
CA LYS A 148 -9.73 -11.64 6.49
C LYS A 148 -10.74 -11.78 5.37
N ASP A 149 -10.39 -12.57 4.33
CA ASP A 149 -11.20 -12.89 3.16
C ASP A 149 -11.62 -11.67 2.32
N ARG A 150 -10.98 -10.50 2.54
CA ARG A 150 -11.35 -9.24 1.89
C ARG A 150 -10.20 -8.56 1.15
N ILE A 151 -8.99 -8.58 1.72
CA ILE A 151 -7.81 -7.88 1.19
C ILE A 151 -6.54 -8.59 1.67
N THR A 152 -5.47 -8.56 0.87
CA THR A 152 -4.15 -9.02 1.32
C THR A 152 -3.45 -7.94 2.15
N VAL A 153 -2.47 -8.34 2.96
CA VAL A 153 -1.79 -7.45 3.90
C VAL A 153 -0.28 -7.54 3.71
N ASN A 154 0.39 -6.41 3.54
CA ASN A 154 1.83 -6.30 3.68
C ASN A 154 2.18 -5.77 5.07
N LEU A 155 2.99 -6.51 5.82
CA LEU A 155 3.44 -6.11 7.15
C LEU A 155 4.87 -5.56 7.09
N ASP A 156 5.02 -4.25 7.27
CA ASP A 156 6.33 -3.67 7.54
C ASP A 156 6.81 -4.10 8.94
N LYS A 157 8.12 -4.42 9.05
CA LYS A 157 8.75 -5.00 10.25
C LYS A 157 8.22 -6.38 10.67
N GLY A 158 7.37 -7.02 9.85
CA GLY A 158 6.79 -8.33 10.15
C GLY A 158 7.85 -9.42 10.41
N TYR A 159 9.01 -9.35 9.73
CA TYR A 159 10.09 -10.30 9.94
C TYR A 159 10.70 -10.21 11.35
N ASP A 160 10.79 -9.03 11.94
CA ASP A 160 11.36 -8.82 13.28
C ASP A 160 10.50 -9.50 14.38
N TYR A 161 9.25 -9.79 14.09
CA TYR A 161 8.28 -10.44 14.98
C TYR A 161 7.68 -11.71 14.37
N TYR A 162 8.45 -12.42 13.54
CA TYR A 162 8.00 -13.53 12.70
C TYR A 162 7.10 -14.53 13.41
N ASP A 163 7.54 -15.04 14.57
CA ASP A 163 6.84 -16.11 15.31
C ASP A 163 5.47 -15.63 15.82
N LEU A 164 5.40 -14.40 16.37
CA LEU A 164 4.16 -13.82 16.86
C LEU A 164 3.18 -13.50 15.70
N VAL A 165 3.72 -13.01 14.58
CA VAL A 165 2.91 -12.76 13.37
C VAL A 165 2.35 -14.07 12.83
N LEU A 166 3.18 -15.13 12.75
CA LEU A 166 2.76 -16.45 12.28
C LEU A 166 1.67 -17.04 13.17
N GLU A 167 1.84 -16.99 14.50
CA GLU A 167 0.84 -17.45 15.46
C GLU A 167 -0.52 -16.77 15.26
N ILE A 168 -0.52 -15.44 15.12
CA ILE A 168 -1.77 -14.67 14.91
C ILE A 168 -2.40 -15.02 13.56
N THR A 169 -1.60 -15.12 12.49
CA THR A 169 -2.12 -15.43 11.15
C THR A 169 -2.67 -16.84 11.05
N GLU A 170 -2.04 -17.82 11.69
CA GLU A 170 -2.54 -19.21 11.78
C GLU A 170 -3.83 -19.28 12.59
N LYS A 171 -3.91 -18.60 13.74
CA LYS A 171 -5.11 -18.51 14.58
C LYS A 171 -6.30 -17.97 13.80
N LEU A 172 -6.09 -16.96 12.96
CA LEU A 172 -7.13 -16.34 12.13
C LEU A 172 -7.38 -17.09 10.82
N GLY A 173 -6.47 -17.96 10.38
CA GLY A 173 -6.53 -18.64 9.08
C GLY A 173 -6.30 -17.71 7.90
N VAL A 174 -5.33 -16.77 8.01
CA VAL A 174 -5.00 -15.75 6.99
C VAL A 174 -3.53 -15.73 6.60
N THR A 175 -2.78 -16.80 6.90
CA THR A 175 -1.34 -16.86 6.66
C THR A 175 -0.97 -16.65 5.18
N ASP A 176 -1.78 -17.13 4.25
CA ASP A 176 -1.62 -16.96 2.80
C ASP A 176 -1.99 -15.55 2.29
N GLN A 177 -2.67 -14.74 3.12
CA GLN A 177 -3.03 -13.36 2.81
C GLN A 177 -1.97 -12.35 3.28
N VAL A 178 -0.95 -12.80 4.04
CA VAL A 178 0.02 -11.91 4.68
C VAL A 178 1.40 -12.03 4.04
N LEU A 179 1.91 -10.91 3.56
CA LEU A 179 3.24 -10.73 3.00
C LEU A 179 4.09 -9.90 3.96
N ILE A 180 5.23 -10.44 4.40
CA ILE A 180 6.25 -9.68 5.14
C ILE A 180 7.40 -9.32 4.21
N LYS A 181 8.15 -8.28 4.56
CA LYS A 181 9.26 -7.79 3.74
C LYS A 181 10.51 -7.48 4.57
N GLY A 182 11.66 -7.39 3.90
CA GLY A 182 12.90 -6.97 4.54
C GLY A 182 14.14 -7.16 3.69
N SER A 183 15.28 -6.70 4.23
CA SER A 183 16.60 -6.85 3.60
C SER A 183 17.45 -7.84 4.40
N LYS A 184 16.90 -9.03 4.66
CA LYS A 184 17.58 -10.09 5.42
C LYS A 184 18.33 -11.03 4.47
N PRO A 185 19.48 -11.61 4.89
CA PRO A 185 20.16 -12.64 4.09
C PRO A 185 19.25 -13.83 3.81
N VAL A 186 19.36 -14.40 2.61
CA VAL A 186 18.59 -15.58 2.17
C VAL A 186 18.67 -16.72 3.20
N ALA A 187 19.90 -17.05 3.65
CA ALA A 187 20.11 -18.12 4.60
C ALA A 187 19.41 -17.88 5.95
N GLU A 188 19.35 -16.61 6.41
CA GLU A 188 18.63 -16.25 7.64
C GLU A 188 17.12 -16.47 7.48
N VAL A 189 16.55 -16.01 6.36
CA VAL A 189 15.13 -16.18 6.08
C VAL A 189 14.76 -17.66 5.90
N GLN A 190 15.57 -18.41 5.17
CA GLN A 190 15.36 -19.86 4.98
C GLN A 190 15.47 -20.63 6.30
N ALA A 191 16.46 -20.32 7.15
CA ALA A 191 16.60 -20.92 8.46
C ALA A 191 15.38 -20.65 9.34
N LYS A 192 14.90 -19.40 9.36
CA LYS A 192 13.68 -19.03 10.10
C LYS A 192 12.45 -19.78 9.61
N MET A 193 12.25 -19.84 8.30
CA MET A 193 11.14 -20.56 7.70
C MET A 193 11.20 -22.07 7.96
N ALA A 194 12.39 -22.65 8.03
CA ALA A 194 12.55 -24.07 8.30
C ALA A 194 12.16 -24.50 9.74
N GLU A 195 12.03 -23.55 10.66
CA GLU A 195 11.55 -23.80 12.03
C GLU A 195 10.04 -24.10 12.08
N HIS A 196 9.30 -23.76 11.02
CA HIS A 196 7.84 -23.80 10.97
C HIS A 196 7.31 -24.72 9.86
N LYS A 197 6.13 -25.30 10.10
CA LYS A 197 5.42 -26.10 9.11
C LYS A 197 4.76 -25.24 8.03
N ASN A 198 4.17 -24.13 8.45
CA ASN A 198 3.59 -23.12 7.58
C ASN A 198 4.47 -21.88 7.64
N ASN A 199 4.44 -21.07 6.59
CA ASN A 199 5.29 -19.89 6.51
C ASN A 199 4.53 -18.70 5.94
N LEU A 200 4.93 -17.51 6.41
CA LEU A 200 4.53 -16.25 5.82
C LEU A 200 5.19 -16.07 4.44
N LEU A 201 4.53 -15.35 3.56
CA LEU A 201 5.15 -14.91 2.31
C LEU A 201 6.22 -13.86 2.64
N TYR A 202 7.42 -14.00 2.06
CA TYR A 202 8.52 -13.05 2.26
C TYR A 202 8.91 -12.40 0.94
N MET A 203 9.16 -11.08 0.98
CA MET A 203 9.61 -10.28 -0.15
C MET A 203 10.91 -9.55 0.19
N PRO A 204 12.00 -9.76 -0.59
CA PRO A 204 13.23 -8.99 -0.43
C PRO A 204 13.04 -7.53 -0.86
N VAL A 205 13.60 -6.61 -0.05
CA VAL A 205 13.69 -5.17 -0.34
C VAL A 205 15.11 -4.85 -0.77
N ILE A 206 15.25 -4.35 -1.99
CA ILE A 206 16.55 -4.10 -2.63
C ILE A 206 16.64 -2.65 -3.09
N THR A 207 17.72 -1.98 -2.72
CA THR A 207 18.17 -0.71 -3.31
C THR A 207 19.39 -1.03 -4.18
N PRO A 208 19.28 -1.09 -5.51
CA PRO A 208 20.35 -1.59 -6.39
C PRO A 208 21.66 -0.81 -6.31
N THR A 209 21.59 0.49 -5.97
CA THR A 209 22.74 1.37 -5.80
C THR A 209 23.41 1.25 -4.42
N ASN A 210 22.79 0.53 -3.48
CA ASN A 210 23.37 0.30 -2.16
C ASN A 210 24.33 -0.90 -2.21
N GLU A 211 25.63 -0.65 -1.94
CA GLU A 211 26.66 -1.68 -1.97
C GLU A 211 26.36 -2.88 -1.03
N LYS A 212 25.68 -2.65 0.08
CA LYS A 212 25.28 -3.71 1.02
C LYS A 212 24.17 -4.61 0.46
N HIS A 213 23.35 -4.09 -0.47
CA HIS A 213 22.26 -4.85 -1.09
C HIS A 213 22.73 -5.65 -2.32
N LYS A 214 23.91 -5.37 -2.88
CA LYS A 214 24.41 -6.11 -4.05
C LYS A 214 24.56 -7.61 -3.78
N PRO A 215 25.31 -8.07 -2.74
CA PRO A 215 25.41 -9.49 -2.46
C PRO A 215 24.06 -10.10 -2.12
N LEU A 216 23.23 -9.40 -1.35
CA LEU A 216 21.88 -9.82 -1.02
C LEU A 216 21.02 -10.07 -2.28
N PHE A 217 21.08 -9.17 -3.25
CA PHE A 217 20.36 -9.30 -4.51
C PHE A 217 20.83 -10.48 -5.34
N GLU A 218 22.17 -10.71 -5.42
CA GLU A 218 22.73 -11.87 -6.11
C GLU A 218 22.29 -13.19 -5.47
N ASP A 219 22.32 -13.27 -4.13
CA ASP A 219 21.91 -14.45 -3.39
C ASP A 219 20.42 -14.79 -3.63
N TYR A 220 19.51 -13.78 -3.59
CA TYR A 220 18.09 -14.01 -3.87
C TYR A 220 17.83 -14.39 -5.33
N LEU A 221 18.54 -13.81 -6.29
CA LEU A 221 18.41 -14.19 -7.71
C LEU A 221 18.94 -15.58 -8.02
N ALA A 222 19.90 -16.10 -7.25
CA ALA A 222 20.43 -17.43 -7.39
C ALA A 222 19.47 -18.53 -6.90
N GLU A 223 18.54 -18.16 -6.03
CA GLU A 223 17.49 -19.06 -5.54
C GLU A 223 16.34 -19.21 -6.55
N LYS A 224 15.31 -19.98 -6.19
CA LYS A 224 14.07 -20.04 -6.97
C LYS A 224 13.42 -18.66 -7.09
N PRO A 225 12.57 -18.41 -8.09
CA PRO A 225 11.86 -17.13 -8.22
C PRO A 225 11.17 -16.74 -6.91
N GLN A 226 11.36 -15.48 -6.49
CA GLN A 226 10.62 -14.90 -5.38
C GLN A 226 9.22 -14.48 -5.84
N LEU A 227 8.28 -14.30 -4.89
CA LEU A 227 6.95 -13.77 -5.21
C LEU A 227 7.07 -12.39 -5.87
N ALA A 228 7.86 -11.51 -5.26
CA ALA A 228 8.16 -10.17 -5.75
C ALA A 228 9.50 -9.69 -5.18
N TYR A 229 10.03 -8.62 -5.78
CA TYR A 229 11.10 -7.79 -5.22
C TYR A 229 10.59 -6.37 -5.09
N GLU A 230 10.72 -5.78 -3.90
CA GLU A 230 10.57 -4.34 -3.71
C GLU A 230 11.88 -3.66 -4.11
N ILE A 231 11.86 -2.89 -5.21
CA ILE A 231 13.02 -2.16 -5.72
C ILE A 231 12.87 -0.68 -5.39
N CYS A 232 13.79 -0.16 -4.57
CA CYS A 232 13.85 1.25 -4.18
C CYS A 232 14.97 1.96 -4.92
N PHE A 233 14.71 3.11 -5.53
CA PHE A 233 15.69 3.88 -6.29
C PHE A 233 15.37 5.39 -6.27
N ASP A 234 16.39 6.21 -6.16
CA ASP A 234 16.30 7.68 -6.16
C ASP A 234 16.35 8.27 -7.57
N GLU A 235 16.95 7.55 -8.52
CA GLU A 235 16.98 7.90 -9.94
C GLU A 235 16.95 6.65 -10.83
N ILE A 236 16.44 6.79 -12.04
CA ILE A 236 16.50 5.72 -13.06
C ILE A 236 17.86 5.82 -13.75
N ASN A 237 18.70 4.81 -13.53
CA ASN A 237 20.05 4.72 -14.08
C ASN A 237 20.35 3.27 -14.53
N PRO A 238 21.46 3.02 -15.26
CA PRO A 238 21.74 1.68 -15.79
C PRO A 238 21.81 0.56 -14.73
N THR A 239 22.18 0.88 -13.48
CA THR A 239 22.19 -0.11 -12.38
C THR A 239 20.76 -0.52 -12.00
N VAL A 240 19.85 0.44 -11.89
CA VAL A 240 18.44 0.21 -11.60
C VAL A 240 17.78 -0.53 -12.75
N GLU A 241 17.99 -0.09 -14.01
CA GLU A 241 17.44 -0.75 -15.20
C GLU A 241 17.91 -2.22 -15.30
N SER A 242 19.19 -2.48 -15.03
CA SER A 242 19.72 -3.85 -14.99
C SER A 242 19.09 -4.68 -13.88
N ALA A 243 18.89 -4.12 -12.68
CA ALA A 243 18.25 -4.82 -11.57
C ALA A 243 16.79 -5.16 -11.89
N VAL A 244 16.03 -4.20 -12.40
CA VAL A 244 14.63 -4.41 -12.83
C VAL A 244 14.54 -5.52 -13.87
N LYS A 245 15.38 -5.45 -14.92
CA LYS A 245 15.43 -6.48 -15.96
C LYS A 245 15.67 -7.88 -15.38
N ARG A 246 16.64 -8.01 -14.47
CA ARG A 246 17.00 -9.30 -13.85
C ARG A 246 15.88 -9.84 -12.94
N VAL A 247 15.17 -8.97 -12.21
CA VAL A 247 13.98 -9.37 -11.45
C VAL A 247 12.92 -9.97 -12.38
N LEU A 248 12.61 -9.29 -13.48
CA LEU A 248 11.60 -9.77 -14.44
C LEU A 248 12.04 -11.07 -15.15
N GLU A 249 13.32 -11.18 -15.53
CA GLU A 249 13.89 -12.39 -16.13
C GLU A 249 13.91 -13.58 -15.17
N SER A 250 13.97 -13.36 -13.85
CA SER A 250 13.84 -14.42 -12.84
C SER A 250 12.43 -15.00 -12.73
N GLY A 251 11.44 -14.36 -13.35
CA GLY A 251 10.02 -14.72 -13.23
C GLY A 251 9.35 -14.20 -11.96
N SER A 252 10.00 -13.28 -11.26
CA SER A 252 9.45 -12.60 -10.07
C SER A 252 8.73 -11.33 -10.46
N LYS A 253 7.79 -10.87 -9.62
CA LYS A 253 7.12 -9.58 -9.80
C LYS A 253 8.01 -8.42 -9.36
N LEU A 254 7.78 -7.26 -9.97
CA LEU A 254 8.39 -6.01 -9.58
C LEU A 254 7.39 -5.19 -8.73
N TRP A 255 7.84 -4.79 -7.53
CA TRP A 255 7.14 -3.88 -6.64
C TRP A 255 7.88 -2.55 -6.58
N VAL A 256 7.16 -1.44 -6.77
CA VAL A 256 7.68 -0.07 -6.65
C VAL A 256 6.81 0.74 -5.68
N ASN A 257 7.45 1.51 -4.81
CA ASN A 257 6.79 2.44 -3.89
C ASN A 257 6.76 3.83 -4.53
N THR A 258 5.59 4.39 -4.79
CA THR A 258 5.43 5.73 -5.36
C THR A 258 5.26 6.84 -4.32
N LEU A 259 5.54 6.54 -3.04
CA LEU A 259 5.27 7.39 -1.88
C LEU A 259 5.99 8.74 -1.91
N TRP A 260 7.29 8.73 -2.31
CA TRP A 260 8.11 9.94 -2.47
C TRP A 260 9.27 9.69 -3.44
N ASN A 261 9.83 10.77 -3.96
CA ASN A 261 10.76 10.78 -5.10
C ASN A 261 11.97 9.83 -4.96
N SER A 262 12.56 9.70 -3.77
CA SER A 262 13.75 8.84 -3.54
C SER A 262 13.47 7.34 -3.51
N LEU A 263 12.21 6.91 -3.64
CA LEU A 263 11.82 5.49 -3.74
C LEU A 263 11.51 5.03 -5.16
N CYS A 264 11.29 5.98 -6.10
CA CYS A 264 10.77 5.68 -7.43
C CYS A 264 11.36 6.57 -8.54
N GLY A 265 12.56 7.11 -8.35
CA GLY A 265 13.23 7.94 -9.36
C GLY A 265 12.45 9.19 -9.77
N GLY A 266 11.73 9.80 -8.83
CA GLY A 266 10.93 10.99 -9.08
C GLY A 266 9.52 10.72 -9.64
N LEU A 267 9.12 9.45 -9.83
CA LEU A 267 7.78 9.07 -10.31
C LEU A 267 6.82 8.87 -9.12
N SER A 268 6.72 9.89 -8.25
CA SER A 268 5.95 9.78 -7.00
C SER A 268 4.47 10.16 -7.17
N ASP A 269 3.68 9.76 -6.16
CA ASP A 269 2.26 10.07 -6.06
C ASP A 269 1.97 11.57 -6.11
N ASP A 270 2.82 12.39 -5.50
CA ASP A 270 2.65 13.85 -5.52
C ASP A 270 2.89 14.40 -6.92
N ILE A 271 3.91 13.93 -7.65
CA ILE A 271 4.13 14.30 -9.06
C ILE A 271 2.97 13.82 -9.93
N ALA A 272 2.47 12.61 -9.71
CA ALA A 272 1.29 12.09 -10.42
C ALA A 272 0.05 12.96 -10.20
N PHE A 273 -0.17 13.41 -8.97
CA PHE A 273 -1.28 14.30 -8.62
C PHE A 273 -1.14 15.71 -9.21
N GLU A 274 0.06 16.29 -9.18
CA GLU A 274 0.33 17.64 -9.66
C GLU A 274 0.39 17.75 -11.20
N THR A 275 0.68 16.66 -11.88
CA THR A 275 0.89 16.63 -13.34
C THR A 275 -0.10 15.71 -14.05
N SER A 276 0.23 14.40 -14.13
CA SER A 276 -0.59 13.42 -14.82
C SER A 276 -0.39 12.03 -14.20
N ALA A 277 -1.42 11.52 -13.54
CA ALA A 277 -1.40 10.15 -13.00
C ALA A 277 -1.14 9.10 -14.11
N ALA A 278 -1.76 9.27 -15.28
CA ALA A 278 -1.59 8.35 -16.40
C ALA A 278 -0.14 8.30 -16.92
N GLU A 279 0.55 9.46 -16.96
CA GLU A 279 1.95 9.50 -17.41
C GLU A 279 2.92 8.96 -16.36
N VAL A 280 2.72 9.29 -15.08
CA VAL A 280 3.62 8.87 -14.01
C VAL A 280 3.48 7.38 -13.73
N TYR A 281 2.27 6.90 -13.47
CA TYR A 281 2.06 5.46 -13.24
C TYR A 281 2.24 4.64 -14.51
N GLY A 282 1.94 5.21 -15.70
CA GLY A 282 2.25 4.58 -16.98
C GLY A 282 3.73 4.23 -17.12
N LYS A 283 4.63 5.16 -16.80
CA LYS A 283 6.09 4.89 -16.81
C LYS A 283 6.50 3.80 -15.82
N ILE A 284 5.89 3.77 -14.63
CA ILE A 284 6.13 2.71 -13.64
C ILE A 284 5.69 1.34 -14.19
N VAL A 285 4.51 1.27 -14.79
CA VAL A 285 3.99 0.04 -15.42
C VAL A 285 4.84 -0.38 -16.62
N ASP A 286 5.29 0.57 -17.45
CA ASP A 286 6.15 0.31 -18.61
C ASP A 286 7.53 -0.28 -18.20
N MET A 287 7.99 -0.06 -16.97
CA MET A 287 9.15 -0.74 -16.40
C MET A 287 8.89 -2.23 -16.11
N GLY A 288 7.67 -2.70 -16.23
CA GLY A 288 7.24 -4.07 -15.88
C GLY A 288 6.72 -4.22 -14.46
N THR A 289 6.44 -3.11 -13.77
CA THR A 289 5.89 -3.11 -12.41
C THR A 289 4.46 -3.64 -12.41
N THR A 290 4.21 -4.64 -11.57
CA THR A 290 2.87 -5.20 -11.35
C THR A 290 2.39 -5.06 -9.91
N ILE A 291 3.17 -4.47 -9.02
CA ILE A 291 2.75 -4.12 -7.66
C ILE A 291 3.19 -2.69 -7.37
N ILE A 292 2.24 -1.82 -7.07
CA ILE A 292 2.49 -0.39 -6.79
C ILE A 292 1.97 -0.06 -5.40
N GLN A 293 2.87 0.39 -4.52
CA GLN A 293 2.47 0.92 -3.21
C GLN A 293 2.34 2.44 -3.29
N THR A 294 1.18 2.95 -2.91
CA THR A 294 0.79 4.34 -3.09
C THR A 294 0.16 4.96 -1.83
N ASP A 295 0.32 6.27 -1.68
CA ASP A 295 -0.38 7.12 -0.71
C ASP A 295 -1.69 7.73 -1.29
N ARG A 296 -2.02 7.43 -2.56
CA ARG A 296 -3.18 7.97 -3.29
C ARG A 296 -3.91 6.88 -4.07
N PRO A 297 -4.45 5.86 -3.36
CA PRO A 297 -5.14 4.73 -3.98
C PRO A 297 -6.43 5.16 -4.69
#